data_a4da53c2c08a9bcdbec7e5e45778f5c2
#
_entry.id   a4da53c2c08a9bcdbec7e5e45778f5c2
#
_cell.length_a   1.000
_cell.length_b   1.000
_cell.length_c   1.000
_cell.angle_alpha   90.00
_cell.angle_beta   90.00
_cell.angle_gamma   90.00
#
_symmetry.space_group_name_H-M   'P 1'
#
loop_
_entity.id
_entity.type
_entity.pdbx_description
1 polymer ?
#
loop_
_entity_poly.entity_id
_entity_poly.type
_entity_poly.pdbx_seq_one_letter_code
_entity_poly.pdbx_strand_id
1 'polypeptide(L)'
;MVFAIGEFAYLPNLFAKLIRSNSSVQIIGDALNNNYPHPIIAREGWPFLAIAVIVAVLVNVFAGLWSIPFWIIAVFVLQFFRDPARTIPQKENAVLSPADGRIVVVGKAQDPYAGREALKISVFMNVFNVHSNRAPVDGKIEKVEYFPGKFVNADLDKASIENERNALTITAANGQTVTCVQVAGLIARRILCYVKVQDTLARGQRYGFIRFGSRVDVYLPLTATPKVVVGDKVSATETILAEL
;
A
#
# COMPACT_ATOMS: atom_id res chain seq x y z
N MET A 1 6.40 -56.23 34.74
CA MET A 1 5.95 -55.96 33.38
C MET A 1 5.58 -54.48 33.31
N VAL A 2 6.60 -53.64 33.05
CA VAL A 2 6.51 -52.19 33.01
C VAL A 2 6.69 -51.83 31.57
N PHE A 3 5.64 -51.41 30.88
CA PHE A 3 5.71 -50.91 29.51
C PHE A 3 5.87 -49.38 29.49
N ALA A 4 6.83 -48.98 28.68
CA ALA A 4 7.35 -47.65 28.54
C ALA A 4 6.25 -46.64 28.07
N ILE A 5 6.11 -45.55 28.82
CA ILE A 5 5.44 -44.32 28.41
C ILE A 5 6.58 -43.31 28.12
N GLY A 6 7.06 -43.28 26.89
CA GLY A 6 8.24 -42.47 26.60
C GLY A 6 8.39 -41.96 25.18
N GLU A 7 7.32 -41.84 24.36
CA GLU A 7 7.47 -41.38 22.97
C GLU A 7 6.41 -40.40 22.44
N PHE A 8 5.60 -39.78 23.29
CA PHE A 8 4.58 -38.83 22.80
C PHE A 8 4.96 -37.33 22.97
N ALA A 9 6.13 -37.01 23.49
CA ALA A 9 6.54 -35.63 23.75
C ALA A 9 7.24 -34.92 22.55
N TYR A 10 7.54 -35.62 21.47
CA TYR A 10 8.28 -35.06 20.31
C TYR A 10 7.41 -34.60 19.13
N LEU A 11 6.16 -34.98 19.05
CA LEU A 11 5.25 -34.67 17.96
C LEU A 11 4.88 -33.17 17.82
N PRO A 12 4.65 -32.39 18.90
CA PRO A 12 4.32 -30.99 18.79
C PRO A 12 5.43 -30.12 18.20
N ASN A 13 6.69 -30.45 18.51
CA ASN A 13 7.84 -29.71 18.02
C ASN A 13 8.17 -29.99 16.56
N LEU A 14 7.90 -31.20 16.08
CA LEU A 14 8.09 -31.57 14.68
C LEU A 14 7.03 -30.88 13.78
N PHE A 15 5.78 -30.82 14.22
CA PHE A 15 4.70 -30.11 13.53
C PHE A 15 4.94 -28.60 13.51
N ALA A 16 5.37 -28.00 14.61
CA ALA A 16 5.72 -26.58 14.68
C ALA A 16 6.93 -26.24 13.77
N LYS A 17 7.89 -27.17 13.66
CA LYS A 17 9.06 -27.02 12.78
C LYS A 17 8.70 -27.21 11.31
N LEU A 18 7.77 -28.13 10.98
CA LEU A 18 7.22 -28.33 9.64
C LEU A 18 6.36 -27.14 9.18
N ILE A 19 5.54 -26.57 10.07
CA ILE A 19 4.73 -25.38 9.78
C ILE A 19 5.62 -24.14 9.59
N ARG A 20 6.68 -23.98 10.39
CA ARG A 20 7.70 -22.93 10.18
C ARG A 20 8.50 -23.13 8.90
N SER A 21 8.85 -24.38 8.56
CA SER A 21 9.57 -24.71 7.32
C SER A 21 8.68 -24.44 6.09
N ASN A 22 7.41 -24.84 6.12
CA ASN A 22 6.49 -24.56 5.02
C ASN A 22 6.18 -23.06 4.85
N SER A 23 6.01 -22.32 5.95
CA SER A 23 5.81 -20.87 5.84
C SER A 23 7.06 -20.14 5.34
N SER A 24 8.26 -20.59 5.72
CA SER A 24 9.52 -20.03 5.22
C SER A 24 9.77 -20.37 3.75
N VAL A 25 9.44 -21.59 3.33
CA VAL A 25 9.52 -22.02 1.92
C VAL A 25 8.47 -21.30 1.08
N GLN A 26 7.27 -21.08 1.61
CA GLN A 26 6.21 -20.34 0.93
C GLN A 26 6.57 -18.87 0.80
N ILE A 27 7.10 -18.22 1.85
CA ILE A 27 7.62 -16.85 1.81
C ILE A 27 8.75 -16.71 0.78
N ILE A 28 9.66 -17.67 0.69
CA ILE A 28 10.74 -17.69 -0.29
C ILE A 28 10.17 -17.93 -1.71
N GLY A 29 9.22 -18.86 -1.85
CA GLY A 29 8.53 -19.11 -3.11
C GLY A 29 7.74 -17.91 -3.63
N ASP A 30 7.02 -17.23 -2.74
CA ASP A 30 6.25 -16.03 -3.04
C ASP A 30 7.18 -14.83 -3.36
N ALA A 31 8.33 -14.73 -2.68
CA ALA A 31 9.37 -13.75 -3.01
C ALA A 31 10.01 -14.01 -4.39
N LEU A 32 10.22 -15.26 -4.77
CA LEU A 32 10.74 -15.66 -6.08
C LEU A 32 9.71 -15.45 -7.21
N ASN A 33 8.42 -15.55 -6.90
CA ASN A 33 7.33 -15.30 -7.86
C ASN A 33 6.88 -13.84 -7.91
N ASN A 34 7.47 -12.94 -7.13
CA ASN A 34 7.07 -11.53 -7.01
C ASN A 34 5.58 -11.32 -6.67
N ASN A 35 4.90 -12.31 -6.14
CA ASN A 35 3.50 -12.26 -5.74
C ASN A 35 3.40 -12.14 -4.21
N TYR A 36 2.89 -10.98 -3.73
CA TYR A 36 2.57 -10.82 -2.32
C TYR A 36 1.23 -11.49 -2.01
N PRO A 37 1.14 -12.32 -0.93
CA PRO A 37 -0.07 -13.05 -0.59
C PRO A 37 -1.11 -12.11 0.03
N HIS A 38 -1.88 -11.45 -0.77
CA HIS A 38 -3.05 -10.70 -0.34
C HIS A 38 -4.24 -10.97 -1.27
N PRO A 39 -5.49 -10.91 -0.76
CA PRO A 39 -6.67 -11.16 -1.56
C PRO A 39 -6.85 -10.08 -2.65
N ILE A 40 -7.42 -10.47 -3.78
CA ILE A 40 -7.74 -9.58 -4.92
C ILE A 40 -8.66 -8.43 -4.49
N ILE A 41 -9.44 -8.61 -3.43
CA ILE A 41 -10.23 -7.57 -2.79
C ILE A 41 -9.63 -7.31 -1.42
N ALA A 42 -9.21 -6.06 -1.19
CA ALA A 42 -8.66 -5.63 0.06
C ALA A 42 -9.61 -5.93 1.23
N ARG A 43 -9.08 -6.50 2.32
CA ARG A 43 -9.87 -6.92 3.50
C ARG A 43 -10.68 -5.76 4.09
N GLU A 44 -10.19 -4.55 3.97
CA GLU A 44 -10.85 -3.31 4.40
C GLU A 44 -12.17 -3.05 3.67
N GLY A 45 -12.35 -3.63 2.49
CA GLY A 45 -13.56 -3.53 1.67
C GLY A 45 -14.63 -4.56 2.00
N TRP A 46 -14.29 -5.68 2.65
CA TRP A 46 -15.22 -6.78 2.87
C TRP A 46 -16.52 -6.39 3.59
N PRO A 47 -16.49 -5.64 4.70
CA PRO A 47 -17.73 -5.22 5.37
C PRO A 47 -18.57 -4.28 4.49
N PHE A 48 -17.95 -3.37 3.74
CA PHE A 48 -18.65 -2.46 2.84
C PHE A 48 -19.29 -3.20 1.67
N LEU A 49 -18.58 -4.16 1.07
CA LEU A 49 -19.09 -4.99 0.00
C LEU A 49 -20.24 -5.87 0.49
N ALA A 50 -20.09 -6.51 1.64
CA ALA A 50 -21.14 -7.33 2.23
C ALA A 50 -22.42 -6.51 2.47
N ILE A 51 -22.33 -5.32 3.08
CA ILE A 51 -23.46 -4.43 3.32
C ILE A 51 -24.09 -4.00 1.99
N ALA A 52 -23.28 -3.57 1.01
CA ALA A 52 -23.80 -3.12 -0.29
C ALA A 52 -24.57 -4.23 -1.01
N VAL A 53 -24.04 -5.46 -1.01
CA VAL A 53 -24.69 -6.63 -1.63
C VAL A 53 -25.97 -7.00 -0.88
N ILE A 54 -25.97 -7.05 0.45
CA ILE A 54 -27.15 -7.35 1.26
C ILE A 54 -28.27 -6.34 0.96
N VAL A 55 -27.95 -5.03 0.95
CA VAL A 55 -28.92 -3.97 0.65
C VAL A 55 -29.45 -4.13 -0.78
N ALA A 56 -28.59 -4.37 -1.77
CA ALA A 56 -28.99 -4.58 -3.15
C ALA A 56 -29.95 -5.77 -3.30
N VAL A 57 -29.66 -6.90 -2.63
CA VAL A 57 -30.52 -8.09 -2.62
C VAL A 57 -31.86 -7.80 -1.96
N LEU A 58 -31.89 -7.17 -0.78
CA LEU A 58 -33.12 -6.83 -0.09
C LEU A 58 -34.01 -5.92 -0.95
N VAL A 59 -33.46 -4.85 -1.54
CA VAL A 59 -34.21 -3.97 -2.42
C VAL A 59 -34.68 -4.72 -3.66
N ASN A 60 -33.89 -5.63 -4.21
CA ASN A 60 -34.30 -6.44 -5.36
C ASN A 60 -35.51 -7.31 -5.05
N VAL A 61 -35.55 -7.93 -3.86
CA VAL A 61 -36.70 -8.78 -3.42
C VAL A 61 -37.98 -7.96 -3.24
N PHE A 62 -37.89 -6.75 -2.67
CA PHE A 62 -39.08 -5.96 -2.33
C PHE A 62 -39.49 -4.94 -3.41
N ALA A 63 -38.55 -4.49 -4.24
CA ALA A 63 -38.77 -3.37 -5.17
C ALA A 63 -38.28 -3.65 -6.62
N GLY A 64 -37.84 -4.87 -6.93
CA GLY A 64 -37.49 -5.29 -8.28
C GLY A 64 -36.43 -4.38 -8.94
N LEU A 65 -36.80 -3.75 -10.05
CA LEU A 65 -35.88 -2.92 -10.85
C LEU A 65 -35.30 -1.70 -10.11
N TRP A 66 -35.93 -1.24 -9.03
CA TRP A 66 -35.39 -0.17 -8.19
C TRP A 66 -34.11 -0.58 -7.44
N SER A 67 -33.73 -1.85 -7.50
CA SER A 67 -32.43 -2.35 -6.96
C SER A 67 -31.22 -1.96 -7.83
N ILE A 68 -31.41 -1.57 -9.09
CA ILE A 68 -30.30 -1.27 -10.04
C ILE A 68 -29.29 -0.27 -9.45
N PRO A 69 -29.66 0.88 -8.86
CA PRO A 69 -28.70 1.81 -8.26
C PRO A 69 -27.86 1.17 -7.15
N PHE A 70 -28.42 0.27 -6.35
CA PHE A 70 -27.72 -0.40 -5.27
C PHE A 70 -26.70 -1.43 -5.79
N TRP A 71 -27.03 -2.11 -6.90
CA TRP A 71 -26.06 -2.96 -7.59
C TRP A 71 -24.89 -2.17 -8.20
N ILE A 72 -25.16 -0.98 -8.74
CA ILE A 72 -24.11 -0.06 -9.23
C ILE A 72 -23.18 0.32 -8.06
N ILE A 73 -23.75 0.64 -6.89
CA ILE A 73 -22.96 0.92 -5.67
C ILE A 73 -22.13 -0.30 -5.27
N ALA A 74 -22.69 -1.50 -5.27
CA ALA A 74 -21.94 -2.72 -4.93
C ALA A 74 -20.77 -2.97 -5.90
N VAL A 75 -20.98 -2.77 -7.19
CA VAL A 75 -19.91 -2.85 -8.22
C VAL A 75 -18.86 -1.76 -8.00
N PHE A 76 -19.25 -0.54 -7.64
CA PHE A 76 -18.30 0.54 -7.32
C PHE A 76 -17.46 0.19 -6.08
N VAL A 77 -18.07 -0.35 -5.02
CA VAL A 77 -17.35 -0.79 -3.81
C VAL A 77 -16.37 -1.90 -4.16
N LEU A 78 -16.78 -2.89 -4.95
CA LEU A 78 -15.90 -3.96 -5.42
C LEU A 78 -14.71 -3.39 -6.20
N GLN A 79 -14.97 -2.47 -7.13
CA GLN A 79 -13.95 -1.83 -7.95
C GLN A 79 -12.98 -0.99 -7.10
N PHE A 80 -13.49 -0.25 -6.10
CA PHE A 80 -12.68 0.62 -5.24
C PHE A 80 -11.72 -0.18 -4.35
N PHE A 81 -12.19 -1.30 -3.79
CA PHE A 81 -11.38 -2.13 -2.90
C PHE A 81 -10.61 -3.25 -3.61
N ARG A 82 -10.56 -3.25 -4.95
CA ARG A 82 -9.72 -4.21 -5.67
C ARG A 82 -8.24 -3.99 -5.35
N ASP A 83 -7.50 -5.08 -5.25
CA ASP A 83 -6.05 -5.07 -5.01
C ASP A 83 -5.38 -6.14 -5.88
N PRO A 84 -5.23 -5.90 -7.19
CA PRO A 84 -4.68 -6.87 -8.11
C PRO A 84 -3.21 -7.16 -7.82
N ALA A 85 -2.78 -8.39 -8.11
CA ALA A 85 -1.38 -8.75 -8.12
C ALA A 85 -0.62 -7.87 -9.14
N ARG A 86 0.63 -7.54 -8.81
CA ARG A 86 1.49 -6.65 -9.61
C ARG A 86 2.84 -7.30 -9.84
N THR A 87 3.40 -7.10 -11.02
CA THR A 87 4.75 -7.56 -11.34
C THR A 87 5.78 -6.53 -10.89
N ILE A 88 6.78 -6.98 -10.14
CA ILE A 88 7.86 -6.12 -9.65
C ILE A 88 8.98 -6.10 -10.70
N PRO A 89 9.36 -4.93 -11.27
CA PRO A 89 10.49 -4.81 -12.15
C PRO A 89 11.80 -5.25 -11.48
N GLN A 90 12.59 -6.08 -12.15
CA GLN A 90 13.88 -6.60 -11.65
C GLN A 90 15.03 -5.61 -11.96
N LYS A 91 14.84 -4.33 -11.63
CA LYS A 91 15.86 -3.31 -11.84
C LYS A 91 16.45 -2.89 -10.48
N GLU A 92 17.75 -2.95 -10.38
CA GLU A 92 18.48 -2.47 -9.20
C GLU A 92 18.28 -0.97 -9.02
N ASN A 93 18.27 -0.51 -7.77
CA ASN A 93 18.10 0.90 -7.40
C ASN A 93 16.81 1.56 -7.91
N ALA A 94 15.84 0.79 -8.46
CA ALA A 94 14.57 1.33 -8.89
C ALA A 94 13.69 1.71 -7.71
N VAL A 95 13.16 2.92 -7.75
CA VAL A 95 12.09 3.39 -6.88
C VAL A 95 10.77 3.17 -7.60
N LEU A 96 9.92 2.31 -7.05
CA LEU A 96 8.64 1.96 -7.65
C LEU A 96 7.54 2.92 -7.21
N SER A 97 6.50 3.04 -8.04
CA SER A 97 5.31 3.81 -7.65
C SER A 97 4.64 3.17 -6.43
N PRO A 98 4.40 3.93 -5.34
CA PRO A 98 3.71 3.43 -4.16
C PRO A 98 2.19 3.34 -4.34
N ALA A 99 1.65 3.88 -5.44
CA ALA A 99 0.22 3.99 -5.68
C ALA A 99 -0.11 3.97 -7.18
N ASP A 100 -1.35 3.57 -7.52
CA ASP A 100 -1.92 3.82 -8.84
C ASP A 100 -2.36 5.29 -8.94
N GLY A 101 -2.11 5.94 -10.06
CA GLY A 101 -2.60 7.30 -10.21
C GLY A 101 -1.98 8.09 -11.35
N ARG A 102 -1.89 9.39 -11.12
CA ARG A 102 -1.26 10.34 -12.04
C ARG A 102 -0.18 11.13 -11.29
N ILE A 103 0.95 11.33 -11.93
CA ILE A 103 2.01 12.20 -11.41
C ILE A 103 1.54 13.66 -11.44
N VAL A 104 1.56 14.32 -10.28
CA VAL A 104 1.16 15.73 -10.13
C VAL A 104 2.32 16.64 -9.76
N VAL A 105 3.40 16.10 -9.19
CA VAL A 105 4.61 16.84 -8.86
C VAL A 105 5.85 16.00 -9.22
N VAL A 106 6.83 16.63 -9.87
CA VAL A 106 8.20 16.15 -10.02
C VAL A 106 9.12 17.36 -9.88
N GLY A 107 9.86 17.46 -8.78
CA GLY A 107 10.72 18.63 -8.58
C GLY A 107 11.43 18.63 -7.24
N LYS A 108 12.33 19.61 -7.05
CA LYS A 108 13.01 19.83 -5.77
C LYS A 108 12.04 20.38 -4.74
N ALA A 109 12.10 19.85 -3.52
CA ALA A 109 11.31 20.29 -2.39
C ALA A 109 12.03 19.98 -1.07
N GLN A 110 11.62 20.63 0.02
CA GLN A 110 12.04 20.25 1.35
C GLN A 110 11.33 18.97 1.79
N ASP A 111 12.09 17.99 2.27
CA ASP A 111 11.59 16.82 2.99
C ASP A 111 11.56 17.16 4.48
N PRO A 112 10.39 17.51 5.06
CA PRO A 112 10.31 17.96 6.45
C PRO A 112 10.53 16.81 7.45
N TYR A 113 10.44 15.56 7.01
CA TYR A 113 10.53 14.36 7.85
C TYR A 113 11.98 13.91 8.01
N ALA A 114 12.81 14.12 6.99
CA ALA A 114 14.24 13.85 7.01
C ALA A 114 15.10 15.12 7.14
N GLY A 115 14.49 16.32 7.18
CA GLY A 115 15.18 17.60 7.39
C GLY A 115 16.16 17.97 6.27
N ARG A 116 15.85 17.65 5.00
CA ARG A 116 16.77 17.84 3.87
C ARG A 116 16.06 18.30 2.59
N GLU A 117 16.82 18.85 1.67
CA GLU A 117 16.36 19.01 0.29
C GLU A 117 16.25 17.64 -0.38
N ALA A 118 15.21 17.45 -1.19
CA ALA A 118 14.88 16.19 -1.82
C ALA A 118 14.27 16.39 -3.21
N LEU A 119 14.34 15.36 -4.05
CA LEU A 119 13.49 15.21 -5.22
C LEU A 119 12.14 14.69 -4.76
N LYS A 120 11.10 15.48 -4.90
CA LYS A 120 9.72 15.09 -4.60
C LYS A 120 9.02 14.60 -5.85
N ILE A 121 8.38 13.42 -5.76
CA ILE A 121 7.47 12.88 -6.77
C ILE A 121 6.14 12.58 -6.07
N SER A 122 5.05 13.14 -6.59
CA SER A 122 3.70 12.98 -6.01
C SER A 122 2.78 12.25 -6.95
N VAL A 123 2.12 11.21 -6.44
CA VAL A 123 1.14 10.39 -7.16
C VAL A 123 -0.25 10.67 -6.62
N PHE A 124 -1.10 11.31 -7.40
CA PHE A 124 -2.50 11.55 -7.07
C PHE A 124 -3.37 10.37 -7.47
N MET A 125 -4.21 9.90 -6.56
CA MET A 125 -5.17 8.81 -6.77
C MET A 125 -6.59 9.34 -6.78
N ASN A 126 -7.32 9.14 -7.87
CA ASN A 126 -8.75 9.39 -7.92
C ASN A 126 -9.52 8.13 -7.43
N VAL A 127 -10.84 8.25 -7.24
CA VAL A 127 -11.69 7.19 -6.71
C VAL A 127 -11.75 5.90 -7.55
N PHE A 128 -11.29 5.93 -8.79
CA PHE A 128 -11.23 4.78 -9.69
C PHE A 128 -9.89 4.05 -9.68
N ASN A 129 -8.87 4.60 -9.02
CA ASN A 129 -7.57 3.97 -8.88
C ASN A 129 -7.57 2.88 -7.78
N VAL A 130 -6.54 2.05 -7.75
CA VAL A 130 -6.29 1.13 -6.62
C VAL A 130 -5.72 1.94 -5.45
N HIS A 131 -6.27 1.75 -4.25
CA HIS A 131 -5.93 2.56 -3.08
C HIS A 131 -4.99 1.87 -2.08
N SER A 132 -4.52 0.66 -2.40
CA SER A 132 -3.44 0.00 -1.65
C SER A 132 -2.13 0.74 -1.87
N ASN A 133 -1.42 1.04 -0.78
CA ASN A 133 -0.11 1.67 -0.86
C ASN A 133 0.99 0.63 -0.69
N ARG A 134 2.00 0.69 -1.55
CA ARG A 134 3.07 -0.29 -1.65
C ARG A 134 4.44 0.35 -1.47
N ALA A 135 5.38 -0.39 -0.86
CA ALA A 135 6.72 0.09 -0.58
C ALA A 135 7.46 0.46 -1.88
N PRO A 136 8.00 1.67 -1.99
CA PRO A 136 8.71 2.11 -3.19
C PRO A 136 10.09 1.47 -3.34
N VAL A 137 10.71 1.04 -2.23
CA VAL A 137 12.06 0.48 -2.16
C VAL A 137 12.12 -0.68 -1.16
N ASP A 138 13.13 -1.54 -1.29
CA ASP A 138 13.53 -2.46 -0.22
C ASP A 138 14.24 -1.66 0.87
N GLY A 139 13.88 -1.88 2.15
CA GLY A 139 14.54 -1.15 3.22
C GLY A 139 13.94 -1.38 4.59
N LYS A 140 14.50 -0.66 5.57
CA LYS A 140 14.09 -0.71 6.97
C LYS A 140 13.41 0.60 7.35
N ILE A 141 12.32 0.50 8.09
CA ILE A 141 11.56 1.66 8.57
C ILE A 141 12.25 2.25 9.79
N GLU A 142 12.73 3.48 9.68
CA GLU A 142 13.36 4.22 10.78
C GLU A 142 12.36 5.05 11.57
N LYS A 143 11.33 5.61 10.87
CA LYS A 143 10.30 6.43 11.51
C LYS A 143 8.93 6.16 10.88
N VAL A 144 7.90 6.24 11.71
CA VAL A 144 6.49 6.31 11.33
C VAL A 144 5.88 7.48 12.07
N GLU A 145 5.45 8.52 11.35
CA GLU A 145 4.98 9.76 11.94
C GLU A 145 3.61 10.11 11.38
N TYR A 146 2.60 10.12 12.24
CA TYR A 146 1.23 10.49 11.90
C TYR A 146 0.95 11.93 12.30
N PHE A 147 0.37 12.68 11.38
CA PHE A 147 -0.02 14.07 11.59
C PHE A 147 -1.52 14.22 11.32
N PRO A 148 -2.33 14.57 12.33
CA PRO A 148 -3.71 14.95 12.11
C PRO A 148 -3.77 16.23 11.28
N GLY A 149 -4.81 16.39 10.47
CA GLY A 149 -4.92 17.54 9.58
C GLY A 149 -6.30 17.71 8.98
N LYS A 150 -6.37 18.56 7.97
CA LYS A 150 -7.58 18.85 7.20
C LYS A 150 -7.79 17.79 6.11
N PHE A 151 -8.88 17.92 5.36
CA PHE A 151 -9.22 17.09 4.22
C PHE A 151 -9.53 17.99 3.02
N VAL A 152 -8.51 18.71 2.53
CA VAL A 152 -8.61 19.46 1.28
C VAL A 152 -8.28 18.57 0.08
N ASN A 153 -8.62 19.03 -1.14
CA ASN A 153 -8.32 18.26 -2.35
C ASN A 153 -6.81 17.91 -2.42
N ALA A 154 -6.51 16.62 -2.49
CA ALA A 154 -5.14 16.10 -2.46
C ALA A 154 -4.32 16.46 -3.72
N ASP A 155 -4.95 16.94 -4.78
CA ASP A 155 -4.28 17.47 -5.98
C ASP A 155 -3.55 18.80 -5.72
N LEU A 156 -3.95 19.54 -4.69
CA LEU A 156 -3.37 20.82 -4.34
C LEU A 156 -2.03 20.65 -3.60
N ASP A 157 -1.05 21.50 -3.89
CA ASP A 157 0.27 21.48 -3.23
C ASP A 157 0.18 21.61 -1.71
N LYS A 158 -0.70 22.49 -1.22
CA LYS A 158 -0.93 22.71 0.22
C LYS A 158 -1.43 21.46 0.96
N ALA A 159 -2.02 20.49 0.27
CA ALA A 159 -2.46 19.25 0.88
C ALA A 159 -1.32 18.46 1.53
N SER A 160 -0.08 18.55 1.01
CA SER A 160 1.10 17.90 1.60
C SER A 160 1.38 18.35 3.03
N ILE A 161 0.93 19.55 3.43
CA ILE A 161 1.22 20.14 4.74
C ILE A 161 -0.05 20.23 5.60
N GLU A 162 -1.19 20.57 5.01
CA GLU A 162 -2.42 20.82 5.76
C GLU A 162 -3.25 19.57 6.04
N ASN A 163 -3.19 18.56 5.15
CA ASN A 163 -4.03 17.36 5.26
C ASN A 163 -3.49 16.37 6.29
N GLU A 164 -4.42 15.53 6.80
CA GLU A 164 -4.07 14.32 7.54
C GLU A 164 -3.08 13.51 6.71
N ARG A 165 -1.97 13.13 7.32
CA ARG A 165 -0.88 12.42 6.63
C ARG A 165 -0.13 11.48 7.55
N ASN A 166 0.45 10.45 6.95
CA ASN A 166 1.31 9.50 7.64
C ASN A 166 2.61 9.32 6.84
N ALA A 167 3.74 9.67 7.46
CA ALA A 167 5.06 9.63 6.85
C ALA A 167 5.85 8.41 7.33
N LEU A 168 6.44 7.70 6.38
CA LEU A 168 7.40 6.62 6.61
C LEU A 168 8.77 7.09 6.15
N THR A 169 9.76 7.11 7.04
CA THR A 169 11.16 7.28 6.68
C THR A 169 11.81 5.90 6.59
N ILE A 170 12.34 5.57 5.43
CA ILE A 170 12.87 4.25 5.09
C ILE A 170 14.35 4.41 4.74
N THR A 171 15.21 3.63 5.38
CA THR A 171 16.60 3.45 4.94
C THR A 171 16.61 2.32 3.92
N ALA A 172 16.82 2.67 2.65
CA ALA A 172 16.86 1.72 1.55
C ALA A 172 18.08 0.78 1.66
N ALA A 173 18.06 -0.35 0.95
CA ALA A 173 19.13 -1.35 0.99
C ALA A 173 20.52 -0.79 0.60
N ASN A 174 20.56 0.27 -0.23
CA ASN A 174 21.79 0.98 -0.60
C ASN A 174 22.21 2.07 0.41
N GLY A 175 21.56 2.15 1.57
CA GLY A 175 21.85 3.13 2.64
C GLY A 175 21.21 4.51 2.43
N GLN A 176 20.52 4.76 1.32
CA GLN A 176 19.89 6.05 1.06
C GLN A 176 18.55 6.16 1.79
N THR A 177 18.22 7.36 2.24
CA THR A 177 16.93 7.63 2.89
C THR A 177 15.86 7.95 1.86
N VAL A 178 14.71 7.29 1.95
CA VAL A 178 13.51 7.53 1.16
C VAL A 178 12.36 7.83 2.12
N THR A 179 11.66 8.95 1.91
CA THR A 179 10.46 9.27 2.69
C THR A 179 9.22 9.05 1.82
N CYS A 180 8.26 8.27 2.33
CA CYS A 180 7.01 7.97 1.64
C CYS A 180 5.84 8.45 2.51
N VAL A 181 5.02 9.37 2.00
CA VAL A 181 3.99 10.06 2.77
C VAL A 181 2.62 9.78 2.17
N GLN A 182 1.77 9.11 2.93
CA GLN A 182 0.35 8.98 2.64
C GLN A 182 -0.35 10.29 3.00
N VAL A 183 -1.06 10.90 2.06
CA VAL A 183 -1.79 12.16 2.25
C VAL A 183 -3.25 11.93 1.96
N ALA A 184 -4.12 12.15 2.95
CA ALA A 184 -5.56 12.04 2.80
C ALA A 184 -6.11 13.15 1.88
N GLY A 185 -7.15 12.85 1.11
CA GLY A 185 -7.83 13.82 0.27
C GLY A 185 -9.19 14.25 0.83
N LEU A 186 -9.95 14.97 0.02
CA LEU A 186 -11.23 15.60 0.41
C LEU A 186 -12.26 14.60 0.96
N ILE A 187 -12.34 13.42 0.40
CA ILE A 187 -13.29 12.37 0.78
C ILE A 187 -12.61 11.33 1.68
N ALA A 188 -11.27 11.26 1.65
CA ALA A 188 -10.49 10.36 2.46
C ALA A 188 -10.60 10.77 3.93
N ARG A 189 -11.11 9.86 4.76
CA ARG A 189 -11.23 10.09 6.21
C ARG A 189 -10.40 9.11 7.03
N ARG A 190 -9.55 8.30 6.39
CA ARG A 190 -8.72 7.36 7.12
C ARG A 190 -7.52 6.86 6.30
N ILE A 191 -6.35 7.08 6.87
CA ILE A 191 -5.10 6.46 6.47
C ILE A 191 -4.90 5.20 7.32
N LEU A 192 -4.62 4.08 6.68
CA LEU A 192 -4.25 2.84 7.33
C LEU A 192 -2.77 2.56 7.05
N CYS A 193 -2.01 2.35 8.12
CA CYS A 193 -0.61 1.94 8.08
C CYS A 193 -0.49 0.61 8.81
N TYR A 194 0.11 -0.40 8.18
CA TYR A 194 0.21 -1.77 8.72
C TYR A 194 1.59 -2.09 9.25
N VAL A 195 2.51 -1.14 9.14
CA VAL A 195 3.92 -1.29 9.47
C VAL A 195 4.30 -0.37 10.60
N LYS A 196 5.35 -0.70 11.30
CA LYS A 196 5.90 0.03 12.45
C LYS A 196 7.40 0.26 12.30
N VAL A 197 7.95 1.10 13.15
CA VAL A 197 9.39 1.33 13.25
C VAL A 197 10.12 0.00 13.46
N GLN A 198 11.26 -0.16 12.78
CA GLN A 198 12.13 -1.34 12.72
C GLN A 198 11.61 -2.49 11.83
N ASP A 199 10.41 -2.43 11.28
CA ASP A 199 9.99 -3.42 10.28
C ASP A 199 10.84 -3.29 9.01
N THR A 200 11.10 -4.44 8.37
CA THR A 200 11.73 -4.50 7.04
C THR A 200 10.63 -4.58 5.99
N LEU A 201 10.73 -3.72 4.98
CA LEU A 201 9.86 -3.71 3.82
C LEU A 201 10.57 -4.28 2.61
N ALA A 202 9.89 -5.16 1.89
CA ALA A 202 10.28 -5.52 0.54
C ALA A 202 9.60 -4.56 -0.47
N ARG A 203 10.31 -4.21 -1.51
CA ARG A 203 9.82 -3.38 -2.62
C ARG A 203 8.53 -3.97 -3.21
N GLY A 204 7.51 -3.12 -3.37
CA GLY A 204 6.17 -3.55 -3.79
C GLY A 204 5.30 -4.16 -2.68
N GLN A 205 5.84 -4.43 -1.49
CA GLN A 205 5.07 -4.91 -0.34
C GLN A 205 4.03 -3.89 0.08
N ARG A 206 2.80 -4.34 0.33
CA ARG A 206 1.71 -3.51 0.83
C ARG A 206 2.01 -3.05 2.26
N TYR A 207 2.05 -1.73 2.47
CA TYR A 207 2.28 -1.14 3.79
C TYR A 207 1.10 -0.35 4.31
N GLY A 208 0.12 -0.04 3.47
CA GLY A 208 -1.01 0.78 3.88
C GLY A 208 -2.16 0.82 2.88
N PHE A 209 -3.19 1.59 3.24
CA PHE A 209 -4.37 1.85 2.43
C PHE A 209 -4.94 3.22 2.77
N ILE A 210 -5.40 3.99 1.77
CA ILE A 210 -6.06 5.27 1.99
C ILE A 210 -7.47 5.20 1.40
N ARG A 211 -8.51 5.55 2.19
CA ARG A 211 -9.90 5.50 1.70
C ARG A 211 -10.29 6.81 1.04
N PHE A 212 -10.75 6.75 -0.23
CA PHE A 212 -11.43 7.75 -1.06
C PHE A 212 -10.63 9.01 -1.42
N GLY A 213 -9.88 8.92 -2.54
CA GLY A 213 -9.18 10.06 -3.14
C GLY A 213 -8.04 10.57 -2.27
N SER A 214 -6.83 10.49 -2.75
CA SER A 214 -5.65 10.67 -1.92
C SER A 214 -4.41 10.94 -2.77
N ARG A 215 -3.28 11.14 -2.10
CA ARG A 215 -1.98 11.30 -2.75
C ARG A 215 -0.92 10.55 -1.95
N VAL A 216 0.09 10.06 -2.64
CA VAL A 216 1.32 9.59 -2.00
C VAL A 216 2.48 10.44 -2.51
N ASP A 217 3.19 11.09 -1.58
CA ASP A 217 4.40 11.85 -1.86
C ASP A 217 5.62 10.98 -1.56
N VAL A 218 6.57 10.93 -2.49
CA VAL A 218 7.86 10.25 -2.31
C VAL A 218 8.97 11.29 -2.39
N TYR A 219 9.79 11.36 -1.33
CA TYR A 219 10.95 12.23 -1.26
C TYR A 219 12.22 11.37 -1.38
N LEU A 220 13.02 11.68 -2.37
CA LEU A 220 14.24 10.96 -2.74
C LEU A 220 15.47 11.85 -2.57
N PRO A 221 16.67 11.29 -2.43
CA PRO A 221 17.89 12.08 -2.53
C PRO A 221 17.93 12.89 -3.83
N LEU A 222 18.57 14.07 -3.81
CA LEU A 222 18.72 14.91 -5.01
C LEU A 222 19.52 14.24 -6.15
N THR A 223 20.28 13.18 -5.80
CA THR A 223 21.02 12.35 -6.77
C THR A 223 20.12 11.41 -7.56
N ALA A 224 18.87 11.19 -7.11
CA ALA A 224 17.95 10.32 -7.81
C ALA A 224 17.55 10.88 -9.17
N THR A 225 17.49 10.01 -10.16
CA THR A 225 17.12 10.38 -11.54
C THR A 225 15.65 10.03 -11.78
N PRO A 226 14.75 11.02 -11.97
CA PRO A 226 13.33 10.75 -12.23
C PRO A 226 13.15 10.06 -13.60
N LYS A 227 12.21 9.13 -13.68
CA LYS A 227 11.83 8.40 -14.90
C LYS A 227 10.40 8.71 -15.34
N VAL A 228 9.75 9.64 -14.66
CA VAL A 228 8.38 10.08 -14.93
C VAL A 228 8.32 11.59 -15.00
N VAL A 229 7.29 12.10 -15.67
CA VAL A 229 6.99 13.53 -15.76
C VAL A 229 5.57 13.82 -15.24
N VAL A 230 5.29 15.08 -14.94
CA VAL A 230 3.94 15.52 -14.52
C VAL A 230 2.93 15.18 -15.62
N GLY A 231 1.83 14.55 -15.22
CA GLY A 231 0.78 14.08 -16.13
C GLY A 231 0.82 12.59 -16.45
N ASP A 232 1.95 11.90 -16.23
CA ASP A 232 2.06 10.47 -16.49
C ASP A 232 1.07 9.66 -15.62
N LYS A 233 0.49 8.62 -16.21
CA LYS A 233 -0.28 7.60 -15.48
C LYS A 233 0.69 6.53 -14.99
N VAL A 234 0.57 6.16 -13.71
CA VAL A 234 1.44 5.19 -13.07
C VAL A 234 0.63 4.09 -12.39
N SER A 235 1.21 2.89 -12.35
CA SER A 235 0.68 1.72 -11.64
C SER A 235 1.57 1.41 -10.44
N ALA A 236 0.96 1.21 -9.29
CA ALA A 236 1.66 0.79 -8.08
C ALA A 236 2.54 -0.43 -8.36
N THR A 237 3.75 -0.44 -7.84
CA THR A 237 4.73 -1.53 -7.97
C THR A 237 5.33 -1.69 -9.38
N GLU A 238 4.58 -1.48 -10.45
CA GLU A 238 5.01 -1.75 -11.82
C GLU A 238 5.79 -0.59 -12.45
N THR A 239 5.36 0.66 -12.16
CA THR A 239 6.01 1.84 -12.73
C THR A 239 7.24 2.25 -11.92
N ILE A 240 8.37 2.44 -12.58
CA ILE A 240 9.58 2.99 -11.98
C ILE A 240 9.46 4.51 -11.97
N LEU A 241 9.41 5.13 -10.78
CA LEU A 241 9.35 6.59 -10.62
C LEU A 241 10.71 7.25 -10.79
N ALA A 242 11.76 6.60 -10.26
CA ALA A 242 13.14 7.10 -10.30
C ALA A 242 14.15 5.96 -10.13
N GLU A 243 15.43 6.30 -10.30
CA GLU A 243 16.58 5.47 -9.95
C GLU A 243 17.41 6.19 -8.87
N LEU A 244 17.79 5.46 -7.79
CA LEU A 244 18.64 5.93 -6.70
C LEU A 244 20.11 5.85 -7.06
#